data_c546191c5999219c494c42a4d6df8cd5
#
_entry.id   c546191c5999219c494c42a4d6df8cd5
#
_cell.length_a   1.000
_cell.length_b   1.000
_cell.length_c   1.000
_cell.angle_alpha   90.00
_cell.angle_beta   90.00
_cell.angle_gamma   90.00
#
_symmetry.space_group_name_H-M   'P 1'
#
loop_
_entity.id
_entity.type
_entity.pdbx_description
1 polymer ?
#
loop_
_entity_poly.entity_id
_entity_poly.type
_entity_poly.pdbx_seq_one_letter_code
_entity_poly.pdbx_strand_id
1 'polypeptide(L)'
;EFKIRFINRLDMDTTGLLMIAKNQFIQNAVVSEMKRGNVEKRYLAVVHGLPCNREGIIDAPIKAVEGEPRRQVMEGGKPSITEYKVVGVSDELNVSFLDVRLHTGRTHQIRVHLRHIGCPILGDELYGDKESADRQLLHSRYLRFTHPVSKKIVELTANLPDDIASILTHMQMSKQYI
;
A
#
# COMPACT_ATOMS: atom_id res chain seq x y z
N GLU A 1 1.43 -12.40 -30.79
CA GLU A 1 2.42 -11.69 -29.96
C GLU A 1 1.98 -11.72 -28.50
N PHE A 2 2.83 -12.24 -27.59
CA PHE A 2 2.51 -12.27 -26.16
C PHE A 2 2.61 -10.87 -25.58
N LYS A 3 1.50 -10.34 -25.03
CA LYS A 3 1.44 -9.03 -24.41
C LYS A 3 1.18 -9.16 -22.91
N ILE A 4 2.11 -8.69 -22.09
CA ILE A 4 1.93 -8.61 -20.64
C ILE A 4 0.86 -7.55 -20.33
N ARG A 5 -0.13 -7.91 -19.50
CA ARG A 5 -1.26 -7.05 -19.13
C ARG A 5 -1.33 -6.87 -17.62
N PHE A 6 -0.69 -5.84 -17.15
CA PHE A 6 -0.78 -5.46 -15.73
C PHE A 6 -2.19 -4.97 -15.41
N ILE A 7 -2.74 -5.44 -14.29
CA ILE A 7 -4.05 -5.01 -13.76
C ILE A 7 -3.86 -3.89 -12.74
N ASN A 8 -2.87 -4.03 -11.86
CA ASN A 8 -2.45 -3.00 -10.92
C ASN A 8 -0.97 -2.67 -11.14
N ARG A 9 -0.50 -1.69 -10.40
CA ARG A 9 0.90 -1.31 -10.36
C ARG A 9 1.36 -1.26 -8.91
N LEU A 10 2.64 -1.50 -8.71
CA LEU A 10 3.38 -1.16 -7.50
C LEU A 10 4.32 0.00 -7.82
N ASP A 11 4.62 0.82 -6.84
CA ASP A 11 5.69 1.82 -6.98
C ASP A 11 7.04 1.11 -7.01
N MET A 12 8.05 1.76 -7.55
CA MET A 12 9.43 1.26 -7.48
C MET A 12 9.77 0.98 -6.02
N ASP A 13 10.42 -0.15 -5.75
CA ASP A 13 10.82 -0.63 -4.43
C ASP A 13 9.66 -1.07 -3.49
N THR A 14 8.41 -0.98 -3.93
CA THR A 14 7.29 -1.63 -3.24
C THR A 14 7.25 -3.12 -3.59
N THR A 15 7.30 -3.97 -2.59
CA THR A 15 7.24 -5.43 -2.76
C THR A 15 5.80 -5.98 -2.69
N GLY A 16 5.62 -7.27 -3.03
CA GLY A 16 4.37 -7.99 -2.82
C GLY A 16 3.56 -8.28 -4.08
N LEU A 17 2.24 -8.36 -3.93
CA LEU A 17 1.32 -8.89 -4.93
C LEU A 17 1.09 -7.94 -6.10
N LEU A 18 1.34 -8.44 -7.29
CA LEU A 18 1.06 -7.78 -8.57
C LEU A 18 0.20 -8.69 -9.43
N MET A 19 -0.92 -8.16 -9.94
CA MET A 19 -1.83 -8.92 -10.81
C MET A 19 -1.47 -8.74 -12.28
N ILE A 20 -1.34 -9.87 -12.99
CA ILE A 20 -1.12 -9.91 -14.44
C ILE A 20 -2.24 -10.73 -15.07
N ALA A 21 -2.96 -10.16 -16.02
CA ALA A 21 -3.99 -10.85 -16.76
C ALA A 21 -3.40 -11.63 -17.94
N LYS A 22 -3.87 -12.85 -18.15
CA LYS A 22 -3.45 -13.70 -19.28
C LYS A 22 -4.05 -13.26 -20.63
N ASN A 23 -5.13 -12.47 -20.60
CA ASN A 23 -5.77 -11.95 -21.81
C ASN A 23 -6.51 -10.62 -21.53
N GLN A 24 -6.94 -9.96 -22.60
CA GLN A 24 -7.61 -8.64 -22.52
C GLN A 24 -8.96 -8.71 -21.82
N PHE A 25 -9.72 -9.79 -22.01
CA PHE A 25 -11.04 -9.96 -21.38
C PHE A 25 -10.90 -9.96 -19.84
N ILE A 26 -9.97 -10.75 -19.31
CA ILE A 26 -9.70 -10.82 -17.87
C ILE A 26 -9.21 -9.46 -17.34
N GLN A 27 -8.31 -8.80 -18.07
CA GLN A 27 -7.83 -7.47 -17.68
C GLN A 27 -8.99 -6.49 -17.52
N ASN A 28 -9.83 -6.36 -18.55
CA ASN A 28 -10.95 -5.44 -18.54
C ASN A 28 -11.96 -5.76 -17.43
N ALA A 29 -12.27 -7.04 -17.23
CA ALA A 29 -13.20 -7.49 -16.21
C ALA A 29 -12.70 -7.14 -14.79
N VAL A 30 -11.42 -7.47 -14.45
CA VAL A 30 -10.89 -7.19 -13.11
C VAL A 30 -10.70 -5.68 -12.88
N VAL A 31 -10.25 -4.93 -13.89
CA VAL A 31 -10.15 -3.46 -13.81
C VAL A 31 -11.52 -2.82 -13.57
N SER A 32 -12.59 -3.35 -14.20
CA SER A 32 -13.95 -2.89 -13.95
C SER A 32 -14.38 -3.14 -12.49
N GLU A 33 -14.09 -4.32 -11.93
CA GLU A 33 -14.38 -4.65 -10.54
C GLU A 33 -13.55 -3.79 -9.56
N MET A 34 -12.29 -3.47 -9.90
CA MET A 34 -11.48 -2.53 -9.12
C MET A 34 -12.12 -1.13 -9.06
N LYS A 35 -12.65 -0.64 -10.19
CA LYS A 35 -13.33 0.68 -10.25
C LYS A 35 -14.63 0.70 -9.42
N ARG A 36 -15.28 -0.44 -9.26
CA ARG A 36 -16.50 -0.62 -8.42
C ARG A 36 -16.17 -0.82 -6.93
N GLY A 37 -14.89 -0.94 -6.56
CA GLY A 37 -14.47 -1.23 -5.20
C GLY A 37 -14.56 -2.70 -4.77
N ASN A 38 -14.80 -3.62 -5.72
CA ASN A 38 -14.97 -5.06 -5.46
C ASN A 38 -13.63 -5.84 -5.40
N VAL A 39 -12.50 -5.15 -5.51
CA VAL A 39 -11.16 -5.73 -5.33
C VAL A 39 -10.55 -5.14 -4.07
N GLU A 40 -10.35 -5.97 -3.06
CA GLU A 40 -9.69 -5.56 -1.83
C GLU A 40 -8.18 -5.68 -1.99
N LYS A 41 -7.48 -4.61 -1.59
CA LYS A 41 -6.01 -4.52 -1.59
C LYS A 41 -5.56 -4.05 -0.23
N ARG A 42 -4.74 -4.85 0.44
CA ARG A 42 -4.13 -4.46 1.71
C ARG A 42 -2.61 -4.47 1.60
N TYR A 43 -2.04 -3.50 2.26
CA TYR A 43 -0.60 -3.29 2.33
C TYR A 43 -0.17 -3.32 3.79
N LEU A 44 1.04 -3.76 4.03
CA LEU A 44 1.74 -3.52 5.27
C LEU A 44 2.71 -2.35 5.05
N ALA A 45 2.64 -1.35 5.91
CA ALA A 45 3.56 -0.21 5.91
C ALA A 45 4.24 -0.10 7.28
N VAL A 46 5.55 0.11 7.28
CA VAL A 46 6.30 0.48 8.49
C VAL A 46 6.55 1.98 8.43
N VAL A 47 6.07 2.71 9.44
CA VAL A 47 6.10 4.17 9.47
C VAL A 47 6.85 4.70 10.68
N HIS A 48 7.39 5.92 10.58
CA HIS A 48 7.92 6.67 11.70
C HIS A 48 6.80 7.09 12.65
N GLY A 49 7.05 6.96 13.94
CA GLY A 49 6.14 7.39 14.99
C GLY A 49 4.85 6.59 15.09
N LEU A 50 3.87 7.16 15.74
CA LEU A 50 2.54 6.61 15.96
C LEU A 50 1.50 7.60 15.45
N PRO A 51 0.56 7.20 14.56
CA PRO A 51 -0.57 8.04 14.20
C PRO A 51 -1.40 8.45 15.42
N CYS A 52 -1.96 9.67 15.40
CA CYS A 52 -2.78 10.20 16.51
C CYS A 52 -3.94 9.24 16.87
N ASN A 53 -4.52 8.57 15.89
CA ASN A 53 -5.52 7.55 16.08
C ASN A 53 -4.97 6.18 15.65
N ARG A 54 -5.31 5.12 16.37
CA ARG A 54 -4.86 3.75 16.02
C ARG A 54 -5.52 3.19 14.76
N GLU A 55 -6.59 3.78 14.31
CA GLU A 55 -7.25 3.47 13.03
C GLU A 55 -7.93 4.72 12.48
N GLY A 56 -8.06 4.81 11.17
CA GLY A 56 -8.67 5.97 10.53
C GLY A 56 -8.79 5.85 9.02
N ILE A 57 -9.51 6.81 8.46
CA ILE A 57 -9.64 7.02 7.02
C ILE A 57 -9.01 8.36 6.67
N ILE A 58 -8.08 8.34 5.72
CA ILE A 58 -7.49 9.53 5.13
C ILE A 58 -8.22 9.77 3.81
N ASP A 59 -9.16 10.73 3.80
CA ASP A 59 -9.87 11.19 2.61
C ASP A 59 -9.30 12.55 2.21
N ALA A 60 -8.29 12.52 1.35
CA ALA A 60 -7.55 13.71 0.97
C ALA A 60 -7.13 13.66 -0.51
N PRO A 61 -7.44 14.70 -1.31
CA PRO A 61 -7.17 14.70 -2.74
C PRO A 61 -5.67 14.80 -3.04
N ILE A 62 -5.20 14.02 -4.02
CA ILE A 62 -3.78 13.95 -4.40
C ILE A 62 -3.56 14.60 -5.77
N LYS A 63 -2.57 15.48 -5.85
CA LYS A 63 -2.13 16.17 -7.08
C LYS A 63 -0.65 15.90 -7.37
N ALA A 64 -0.29 15.93 -8.66
CA ALA A 64 1.11 15.95 -9.09
C ALA A 64 1.74 17.30 -8.75
N VAL A 65 3.00 17.30 -8.32
CA VAL A 65 3.81 18.51 -8.24
C VAL A 65 4.45 18.71 -9.63
N GLU A 66 4.30 19.89 -10.20
CA GLU A 66 4.83 20.19 -11.53
C GLU A 66 6.36 20.15 -11.51
N GLY A 67 6.94 19.46 -12.50
CA GLY A 67 8.40 19.30 -12.60
C GLY A 67 9.03 18.30 -11.61
N GLU A 68 8.22 17.65 -10.74
CA GLU A 68 8.72 16.70 -9.74
C GLU A 68 8.09 15.32 -9.86
N PRO A 69 8.78 14.24 -9.46
CA PRO A 69 8.18 12.91 -9.32
C PRO A 69 7.17 12.83 -8.18
N ARG A 70 7.19 13.80 -7.27
CA ARG A 70 6.36 13.85 -6.05
C ARG A 70 4.89 14.07 -6.34
N ARG A 71 4.07 13.63 -5.38
CA ARG A 71 2.65 13.94 -5.26
C ARG A 71 2.44 14.60 -3.90
N GLN A 72 1.35 15.34 -3.77
CA GLN A 72 1.00 15.97 -2.50
C GLN A 72 -0.51 16.00 -2.30
N VAL A 73 -0.93 16.05 -1.04
CA VAL A 73 -2.31 16.38 -0.70
C VAL A 73 -2.53 17.85 -1.01
N MET A 74 -3.45 18.14 -1.92
CA MET A 74 -3.76 19.50 -2.35
C MET A 74 -5.18 19.57 -2.90
N GLU A 75 -5.85 20.66 -2.59
CA GLU A 75 -7.16 21.00 -3.16
C GLU A 75 -7.12 20.99 -4.70
N GLY A 76 -8.20 20.52 -5.33
CA GLY A 76 -8.26 20.30 -6.79
C GLY A 76 -7.48 19.08 -7.27
N GLY A 77 -6.92 18.28 -6.38
CA GLY A 77 -6.33 16.97 -6.68
C GLY A 77 -7.37 15.89 -6.99
N LYS A 78 -6.91 14.71 -7.36
CA LYS A 78 -7.79 13.56 -7.59
C LYS A 78 -8.28 12.99 -6.26
N PRO A 79 -9.59 12.72 -6.07
CA PRO A 79 -10.12 12.08 -4.86
C PRO A 79 -9.35 10.80 -4.53
N SER A 80 -8.93 10.67 -3.28
CA SER A 80 -8.08 9.58 -2.83
C SER A 80 -8.45 9.20 -1.40
N ILE A 81 -8.74 7.90 -1.18
CA ILE A 81 -9.19 7.37 0.10
C ILE A 81 -8.31 6.19 0.51
N THR A 82 -7.69 6.31 1.68
CA THR A 82 -6.84 5.29 2.31
C THR A 82 -7.33 5.04 3.72
N GLU A 83 -7.62 3.80 4.05
CA GLU A 83 -7.95 3.34 5.41
C GLU A 83 -6.72 2.71 6.02
N TYR A 84 -6.48 2.94 7.31
CA TYR A 84 -5.36 2.32 8.02
C TYR A 84 -5.75 1.86 9.41
N LYS A 85 -5.04 0.85 9.89
CA LYS A 85 -5.10 0.35 11.26
C LYS A 85 -3.70 0.05 11.76
N VAL A 86 -3.35 0.56 12.96
CA VAL A 86 -2.11 0.22 13.65
C VAL A 86 -2.20 -1.22 14.14
N VAL A 87 -1.32 -2.06 13.67
CA VAL A 87 -1.24 -3.49 14.04
C VAL A 87 -0.05 -3.79 14.95
N GLY A 88 0.87 -2.85 15.08
CA GLY A 88 2.02 -2.96 15.97
C GLY A 88 2.70 -1.62 16.23
N VAL A 89 3.36 -1.49 17.36
CA VAL A 89 4.13 -0.30 17.75
C VAL A 89 5.40 -0.73 18.44
N SER A 90 6.51 -0.07 18.14
CA SER A 90 7.74 -0.14 18.90
C SER A 90 8.10 1.26 19.37
N ASP A 91 7.99 1.48 20.68
CA ASP A 91 8.42 2.75 21.29
C ASP A 91 9.94 2.88 21.23
N GLU A 92 10.69 1.78 21.38
CA GLU A 92 12.15 1.75 21.30
C GLU A 92 12.67 2.22 19.94
N LEU A 93 12.06 1.75 18.84
CA LEU A 93 12.45 2.14 17.48
C LEU A 93 11.69 3.36 16.97
N ASN A 94 10.72 3.87 17.74
CA ASN A 94 9.79 4.92 17.34
C ASN A 94 9.14 4.64 15.98
N VAL A 95 8.62 3.41 15.81
CA VAL A 95 7.96 2.97 14.58
C VAL A 95 6.61 2.33 14.85
N SER A 96 5.73 2.38 13.86
CA SER A 96 4.45 1.67 13.86
C SER A 96 4.28 0.84 12.60
N PHE A 97 3.58 -0.29 12.73
CA PHE A 97 3.14 -1.15 11.65
C PHE A 97 1.68 -0.87 11.36
N LEU A 98 1.38 -0.58 10.11
CA LEU A 98 0.02 -0.26 9.67
C LEU A 98 -0.47 -1.29 8.66
N ASP A 99 -1.64 -1.88 8.91
CA ASP A 99 -2.44 -2.52 7.87
C ASP A 99 -3.19 -1.41 7.12
N VAL A 100 -2.92 -1.28 5.82
CA VAL A 100 -3.43 -0.19 4.99
C VAL A 100 -4.30 -0.75 3.87
N ARG A 101 -5.56 -0.30 3.80
CA ARG A 101 -6.50 -0.64 2.74
C ARG A 101 -6.68 0.52 1.77
N LEU A 102 -6.55 0.22 0.46
CA LEU A 102 -6.79 1.20 -0.59
C LEU A 102 -8.21 1.11 -1.15
N HIS A 103 -8.99 2.18 -0.99
CA HIS A 103 -10.29 2.36 -1.67
C HIS A 103 -10.11 2.98 -3.07
N THR A 104 -9.09 3.79 -3.26
CA THR A 104 -8.66 4.33 -4.53
C THR A 104 -7.21 3.92 -4.82
N GLY A 105 -6.69 4.17 -6.03
CA GLY A 105 -5.32 3.79 -6.41
C GLY A 105 -4.62 4.89 -7.21
N ARG A 106 -4.16 5.96 -6.55
CA ARG A 106 -3.37 7.02 -7.17
C ARG A 106 -1.88 6.72 -7.02
N THR A 107 -1.08 7.34 -7.87
CA THR A 107 0.38 7.24 -7.78
C THR A 107 0.85 7.71 -6.41
N HIS A 108 1.68 6.89 -5.74
CA HIS A 108 2.25 7.13 -4.41
C HIS A 108 1.19 7.35 -3.30
N GLN A 109 -0.05 6.92 -3.48
CA GLN A 109 -1.16 7.31 -2.60
C GLN A 109 -0.88 7.00 -1.12
N ILE A 110 -0.48 5.78 -0.77
CA ILE A 110 -0.19 5.39 0.63
C ILE A 110 0.93 6.28 1.19
N ARG A 111 2.01 6.45 0.44
CA ARG A 111 3.19 7.21 0.83
C ARG A 111 2.85 8.67 1.14
N VAL A 112 2.07 9.30 0.25
CA VAL A 112 1.60 10.69 0.40
C VAL A 112 0.66 10.84 1.59
N HIS A 113 -0.31 9.93 1.73
CA HIS A 113 -1.30 9.99 2.80
C HIS A 113 -0.67 9.77 4.18
N LEU A 114 0.24 8.80 4.31
CA LEU A 114 0.92 8.56 5.58
C LEU A 114 1.85 9.72 5.96
N ARG A 115 2.57 10.31 5.00
CA ARG A 115 3.28 11.57 5.26
C ARG A 115 2.36 12.69 5.68
N HIS A 116 1.19 12.83 5.04
CA HIS A 116 0.21 13.90 5.35
C HIS A 116 -0.26 13.84 6.81
N ILE A 117 -0.41 12.65 7.38
CA ILE A 117 -0.76 12.48 8.79
C ILE A 117 0.45 12.48 9.74
N GLY A 118 1.64 12.85 9.24
CA GLY A 118 2.86 12.96 10.06
C GLY A 118 3.58 11.64 10.33
N CYS A 119 3.20 10.55 9.67
CA CYS A 119 3.78 9.21 9.84
C CYS A 119 4.35 8.70 8.50
N PRO A 120 5.45 9.26 7.96
CA PRO A 120 6.03 8.83 6.70
C PRO A 120 6.55 7.38 6.80
N ILE A 121 6.58 6.68 5.67
CA ILE A 121 7.11 5.31 5.60
C ILE A 121 8.63 5.34 5.77
N LEU A 122 9.17 4.38 6.53
CA LEU A 122 10.61 4.19 6.69
C LEU A 122 11.27 3.90 5.33
N GLY A 123 12.44 4.50 5.07
CA GLY A 123 13.20 4.33 3.84
C GLY A 123 12.56 4.97 2.60
N ASP A 124 11.53 5.80 2.78
CA ASP A 124 10.90 6.49 1.65
C ASP A 124 11.70 7.72 1.23
N GLU A 125 12.48 7.60 0.16
CA GLU A 125 13.35 8.65 -0.36
C GLU A 125 12.61 9.95 -0.76
N LEU A 126 11.34 9.83 -1.19
CA LEU A 126 10.58 10.99 -1.66
C LEU A 126 9.76 11.67 -0.55
N TYR A 127 9.28 10.90 0.41
CA TYR A 127 8.29 11.38 1.39
C TYR A 127 8.73 11.21 2.84
N GLY A 128 9.76 10.46 3.11
CA GLY A 128 10.25 10.13 4.44
C GLY A 128 11.73 10.43 4.60
N ASP A 129 12.43 9.44 5.14
CA ASP A 129 13.85 9.46 5.44
C ASP A 129 14.52 8.24 4.80
N LYS A 130 15.38 8.49 3.83
CA LYS A 130 16.12 7.45 3.10
C LYS A 130 17.09 6.68 3.99
N GLU A 131 17.62 7.31 5.04
CA GLU A 131 18.65 6.71 5.90
C GLU A 131 18.09 5.63 6.82
N SER A 132 16.77 5.59 7.01
CA SER A 132 16.13 4.66 7.93
C SER A 132 15.99 3.22 7.41
N ALA A 133 16.05 3.01 6.08
CA ALA A 133 16.04 1.71 5.42
C ALA A 133 16.49 1.83 3.96
N ASP A 134 16.93 0.72 3.34
CA ASP A 134 17.42 0.66 1.96
C ASP A 134 16.34 0.99 0.90
N ARG A 135 15.08 0.83 1.27
CA ARG A 135 13.90 1.12 0.44
C ARG A 135 12.71 1.51 1.31
N GLN A 136 11.68 2.05 0.68
CA GLN A 136 10.40 2.26 1.38
C GLN A 136 9.83 0.93 1.90
N LEU A 137 9.61 0.82 3.20
CA LEU A 137 9.07 -0.39 3.83
C LEU A 137 7.55 -0.48 3.65
N LEU A 138 7.16 -0.67 2.39
CA LEU A 138 5.79 -0.85 1.93
C LEU A 138 5.67 -2.17 1.17
N HIS A 139 4.65 -2.97 1.52
CA HIS A 139 4.46 -4.31 0.99
C HIS A 139 2.99 -4.58 0.66
N SER A 140 2.68 -4.89 -0.60
CA SER A 140 1.36 -5.32 -1.05
C SER A 140 1.09 -6.75 -0.59
N ARG A 141 0.50 -6.88 0.60
CA ARG A 141 0.40 -8.14 1.32
C ARG A 141 -0.76 -9.02 0.92
N TYR A 142 -1.93 -8.42 0.69
CA TYR A 142 -3.17 -9.15 0.50
C TYR A 142 -3.99 -8.60 -0.65
N LEU A 143 -4.54 -9.53 -1.43
CA LEU A 143 -5.49 -9.26 -2.51
C LEU A 143 -6.67 -10.22 -2.41
N ARG A 144 -7.89 -9.65 -2.54
CA ARG A 144 -9.13 -10.43 -2.63
C ARG A 144 -9.99 -9.90 -3.77
N PHE A 145 -10.44 -10.81 -4.62
CA PHE A 145 -11.33 -10.47 -5.74
C PHE A 145 -12.14 -11.68 -6.18
N THR A 146 -13.23 -11.44 -6.94
CA THR A 146 -13.99 -12.52 -7.59
C THR A 146 -13.42 -12.78 -8.97
N HIS A 147 -13.01 -14.02 -9.24
CA HIS A 147 -12.48 -14.40 -10.55
C HIS A 147 -13.55 -14.25 -11.64
N PRO A 148 -13.29 -13.48 -12.72
CA PRO A 148 -14.35 -13.05 -13.65
C PRO A 148 -15.01 -14.19 -14.44
N VAL A 149 -14.34 -15.31 -14.62
CA VAL A 149 -14.89 -16.49 -15.32
C VAL A 149 -15.48 -17.50 -14.35
N SER A 150 -14.68 -18.01 -13.41
CA SER A 150 -15.13 -19.08 -12.49
C SER A 150 -16.07 -18.58 -11.38
N LYS A 151 -16.18 -17.26 -11.19
CA LYS A 151 -16.97 -16.63 -10.13
C LYS A 151 -16.54 -17.01 -8.70
N LYS A 152 -15.45 -17.73 -8.55
CA LYS A 152 -14.88 -18.06 -7.25
C LYS A 152 -14.17 -16.85 -6.64
N ILE A 153 -14.22 -16.73 -5.33
CA ILE A 153 -13.41 -15.77 -4.58
C ILE A 153 -11.97 -16.26 -4.62
N VAL A 154 -11.05 -15.36 -4.95
CA VAL A 154 -9.61 -15.58 -4.91
C VAL A 154 -9.05 -14.69 -3.82
N GLU A 155 -8.35 -15.29 -2.88
CA GLU A 155 -7.63 -14.62 -1.79
C GLU A 155 -6.17 -15.01 -1.87
N LEU A 156 -5.29 -14.02 -1.88
CA LEU A 156 -3.85 -14.20 -2.00
C LEU A 156 -3.15 -13.39 -0.92
N THR A 157 -2.18 -14.01 -0.28
CA THR A 157 -1.32 -13.36 0.72
C THR A 157 0.14 -13.57 0.31
N ALA A 158 0.93 -12.50 0.29
CA ALA A 158 2.37 -12.58 0.09
C ALA A 158 3.10 -12.78 1.43
N ASN A 159 4.19 -13.53 1.43
CA ASN A 159 5.09 -13.58 2.56
C ASN A 159 5.77 -12.23 2.76
N LEU A 160 6.07 -11.91 4.01
CA LEU A 160 6.83 -10.70 4.31
C LEU A 160 8.25 -10.80 3.77
N PRO A 161 8.78 -9.73 3.21
CA PRO A 161 10.19 -9.64 2.87
C PRO A 161 11.04 -9.53 4.13
N ASP A 162 12.30 -9.97 4.06
CA ASP A 162 13.20 -10.12 5.21
C ASP A 162 13.45 -8.81 5.96
N ASP A 163 13.50 -7.68 5.26
CA ASP A 163 13.68 -6.36 5.85
C ASP A 163 12.52 -5.97 6.80
N ILE A 164 11.28 -6.21 6.39
CA ILE A 164 10.11 -6.00 7.25
C ILE A 164 10.03 -7.07 8.34
N ALA A 165 10.30 -8.33 8.02
CA ALA A 165 10.24 -9.44 8.95
C ALA A 165 11.25 -9.30 10.12
N SER A 166 12.46 -8.79 9.84
CA SER A 166 13.49 -8.55 10.85
C SER A 166 13.08 -7.50 11.89
N ILE A 167 12.46 -6.39 11.46
CA ILE A 167 11.95 -5.37 12.39
C ILE A 167 10.86 -5.96 13.29
N LEU A 168 9.93 -6.76 12.74
CA LEU A 168 8.88 -7.42 13.52
C LEU A 168 9.42 -8.41 14.53
N THR A 169 10.50 -9.13 14.19
CA THR A 169 11.14 -10.07 15.08
C THR A 169 11.78 -9.34 16.28
N HIS A 170 12.41 -8.20 16.05
CA HIS A 170 12.95 -7.34 17.12
C HIS A 170 11.87 -6.87 18.09
N MET A 171 10.67 -6.61 17.59
CA MET A 171 9.54 -6.15 18.40
C MET A 171 8.83 -7.27 19.18
N GLN A 172 9.29 -8.52 19.10
CA GLN A 172 8.64 -9.70 19.70
C GLN A 172 7.15 -9.82 19.33
N MET A 173 6.75 -9.22 18.23
CA MET A 173 5.37 -9.30 17.76
C MET A 173 5.07 -10.71 17.26
N SER A 174 4.00 -11.29 17.75
CA SER A 174 3.55 -12.58 17.24
C SER A 174 3.17 -12.43 15.76
N LYS A 175 3.58 -13.41 14.93
CA LYS A 175 3.24 -13.48 13.49
C LYS A 175 1.73 -13.49 13.20
N GLN A 176 0.92 -13.45 14.22
CA GLN A 176 -0.53 -13.55 14.21
C GLN A 176 -1.23 -12.30 13.62
N TYR A 177 -0.54 -11.17 13.61
CA TYR A 177 -1.08 -9.89 13.10
C TYR A 177 -0.57 -9.52 11.71
N ILE A 178 0.09 -10.47 11.03
CA ILE A 178 0.78 -10.21 9.78
C ILE A 178 0.31 -11.17 8.69
#